data_03fb4c469865acea5022c8b287b85005
#
_entry.id   03fb4c469865acea5022c8b287b85005
#
_cell.length_a   1.000
_cell.length_b   1.000
_cell.length_c   1.000
_cell.angle_alpha   90.00
_cell.angle_beta   90.00
_cell.angle_gamma   90.00
#
_symmetry.space_group_name_H-M   'P 1'
#
loop_
_entity.id
_entity.type
_entity.pdbx_description
1 polymer ?
#
loop_
_entity_poly.entity_id
_entity_poly.type
_entity_poly.pdbx_seq_one_letter_code
_entity_poly.pdbx_strand_id
1 'polypeptide(L)'
;MSEPIKNRYDFVILFDVENGNPNGDPDAGNMPRIDPETGYGLVTDVCLKRKIRNYVETLKEDEKGYRIYIKDGVPLNRSDAEAIKTLGIDPDLKAAKKADPDIDAKLRDYMCENYFDIRTFGAVMTTFVKGALNCGQVRGPVQLSFARSVDPIVPQEVTITRVAITTEADAEKKGTEMGRKHIVPYALYRAEGYVSANLARKTTGFSEDDLKLLWTAILNMFENDHSAARGKMAVRELIVFKHDSELGNAPAYKLFDSVTVQRKPDVDAARSHRDYTVTVADTLPEGVTCKRLS
;
A
#
# COMPACT_ATOMS: atom_id res chain seq x y z
N MET A 1 -16.36 -12.47 13.18
CA MET A 1 -16.03 -11.34 12.29
C MET A 1 -17.28 -10.53 12.02
N SER A 2 -17.19 -9.20 11.90
CA SER A 2 -18.31 -8.37 11.45
C SER A 2 -18.71 -8.71 10.01
N GLU A 3 -19.92 -8.30 9.58
CA GLU A 3 -20.39 -8.57 8.21
C GLU A 3 -19.46 -7.93 7.15
N PRO A 4 -19.31 -8.57 5.97
CA PRO A 4 -18.61 -7.94 4.85
C PRO A 4 -19.23 -6.60 4.45
N ILE A 5 -18.41 -5.68 3.94
CA ILE A 5 -18.90 -4.40 3.44
C ILE A 5 -19.94 -4.58 2.34
N LYS A 6 -20.94 -3.68 2.32
CA LYS A 6 -22.09 -3.73 1.39
C LYS A 6 -21.97 -2.71 0.24
N ASN A 7 -21.12 -1.71 0.40
CA ASN A 7 -20.98 -0.60 -0.53
C ASN A 7 -19.60 -0.66 -1.23
N ARG A 8 -19.54 -0.25 -2.50
CA ARG A 8 -18.29 0.02 -3.19
C ARG A 8 -17.74 1.37 -2.74
N TYR A 9 -16.39 1.48 -2.68
CA TYR A 9 -15.70 2.75 -2.47
C TYR A 9 -14.62 2.94 -3.51
N ASP A 10 -14.46 4.19 -3.94
CA ASP A 10 -13.29 4.65 -4.69
C ASP A 10 -12.63 5.76 -3.87
N PHE A 11 -11.31 5.92 -3.93
CA PHE A 11 -10.66 6.91 -3.08
C PHE A 11 -9.37 7.46 -3.71
N VAL A 12 -9.02 8.67 -3.30
CA VAL A 12 -7.78 9.35 -3.67
C VAL A 12 -6.97 9.62 -2.42
N ILE A 13 -5.69 9.28 -2.46
CA ILE A 13 -4.72 9.59 -1.40
C ILE A 13 -3.81 10.69 -1.92
N LEU A 14 -3.69 11.78 -1.17
CA LEU A 14 -2.67 12.80 -1.37
C LEU A 14 -1.65 12.69 -0.24
N PHE A 15 -0.39 12.50 -0.61
CA PHE A 15 0.73 12.47 0.34
C PHE A 15 1.93 13.21 -0.23
N ASP A 16 2.75 13.75 0.63
CA ASP A 16 3.95 14.45 0.19
C ASP A 16 5.25 13.86 0.74
N VAL A 17 6.33 14.27 0.12
CA VAL A 17 7.70 14.00 0.56
C VAL A 17 8.49 15.32 0.58
N GLU A 18 9.26 15.52 1.64
CA GLU A 18 10.22 16.61 1.77
C GLU A 18 11.59 16.03 2.11
N ASN A 19 12.59 16.35 1.27
CA ASN A 19 14.00 15.94 1.43
C ASN A 19 14.16 14.42 1.62
N GLY A 20 13.43 13.62 0.85
CA GLY A 20 13.43 12.17 0.97
C GLY A 20 13.27 11.42 -0.34
N ASN A 21 13.44 10.10 -0.28
CA ASN A 21 13.19 9.19 -1.38
C ASN A 21 11.92 8.38 -1.08
N PRO A 22 10.78 8.68 -1.72
CA PRO A 22 9.53 8.00 -1.42
C PRO A 22 9.50 6.54 -1.87
N ASN A 23 10.19 6.23 -2.99
CA ASN A 23 10.27 4.87 -3.53
C ASN A 23 11.48 4.75 -4.46
N GLY A 24 12.60 4.30 -3.91
CA GLY A 24 13.82 4.09 -4.71
C GLY A 24 13.67 2.96 -5.72
N ASP A 25 14.40 3.10 -6.82
CA ASP A 25 14.50 2.11 -7.87
C ASP A 25 15.78 1.28 -7.71
N PRO A 26 15.70 -0.03 -7.40
CA PRO A 26 16.87 -0.86 -7.24
C PRO A 26 17.70 -0.99 -8.53
N ASP A 27 17.05 -0.90 -9.69
CA ASP A 27 17.72 -1.00 -11.00
C ASP A 27 18.43 0.29 -11.41
N ALA A 28 18.09 1.42 -10.76
CA ALA A 28 18.67 2.74 -11.00
C ALA A 28 19.45 3.28 -9.79
N GLY A 29 20.21 2.44 -9.08
CA GLY A 29 21.02 2.85 -7.94
C GLY A 29 20.22 3.45 -6.78
N ASN A 30 18.98 3.02 -6.61
CA ASN A 30 18.04 3.51 -5.60
C ASN A 30 17.64 4.99 -5.78
N MET A 31 17.69 5.52 -7.00
CA MET A 31 17.12 6.82 -7.32
C MET A 31 15.60 6.82 -7.15
N PRO A 32 14.96 7.95 -6.82
CA PRO A 32 13.50 8.07 -6.88
C PRO A 32 12.99 7.68 -8.27
N ARG A 33 11.93 6.87 -8.31
CA ARG A 33 11.32 6.43 -9.58
C ARG A 33 10.70 7.61 -10.32
N ILE A 34 10.97 7.70 -11.60
CA ILE A 34 10.49 8.77 -12.50
C ILE A 34 9.99 8.15 -13.80
N ASP A 35 8.91 8.69 -14.33
CA ASP A 35 8.53 8.51 -15.70
C ASP A 35 9.50 9.31 -16.60
N PRO A 36 10.34 8.64 -17.42
CA PRO A 36 11.41 9.32 -18.15
C PRO A 36 10.92 10.28 -19.24
N GLU A 37 9.69 10.12 -19.73
CA GLU A 37 9.14 10.99 -20.76
C GLU A 37 8.58 12.29 -20.19
N THR A 38 8.01 12.23 -19.00
CA THR A 38 7.26 13.35 -18.42
C THR A 38 7.90 13.97 -17.21
N GLY A 39 8.90 13.30 -16.61
CA GLY A 39 9.57 13.74 -15.38
C GLY A 39 8.73 13.59 -14.10
N TYR A 40 7.52 13.03 -14.19
CA TYR A 40 6.70 12.81 -13.00
C TYR A 40 7.26 11.69 -12.12
N GLY A 41 7.30 11.93 -10.81
CA GLY A 41 7.69 10.92 -9.84
C GLY A 41 6.65 9.81 -9.71
N LEU A 42 7.12 8.59 -9.46
CA LEU A 42 6.29 7.40 -9.31
C LEU A 42 6.52 6.74 -7.96
N VAL A 43 5.44 6.29 -7.33
CA VAL A 43 5.48 5.41 -6.15
C VAL A 43 4.58 4.20 -6.43
N THR A 44 5.15 3.00 -6.33
CA THR A 44 4.45 1.77 -6.65
C THR A 44 3.36 1.45 -5.61
N ASP A 45 2.30 0.76 -6.03
CA ASP A 45 1.27 0.24 -5.14
C ASP A 45 1.85 -0.69 -4.07
N VAL A 46 2.85 -1.49 -4.43
CA VAL A 46 3.57 -2.38 -3.50
C VAL A 46 4.23 -1.59 -2.37
N CYS A 47 4.82 -0.42 -2.69
CA CYS A 47 5.41 0.46 -1.69
C CYS A 47 4.34 0.98 -0.70
N LEU A 48 3.20 1.46 -1.21
CA LEU A 48 2.10 1.94 -0.37
C LEU A 48 1.48 0.81 0.47
N LYS A 49 1.18 -0.34 -0.16
CA LYS A 49 0.66 -1.53 0.54
C LYS A 49 1.60 -2.01 1.65
N ARG A 50 2.94 -1.91 1.44
CA ARG A 50 3.92 -2.25 2.47
C ARG A 50 3.76 -1.35 3.70
N LYS A 51 3.60 -0.03 3.52
CA LYS A 51 3.45 0.90 4.63
C LYS A 51 2.15 0.71 5.39
N ILE A 52 1.06 0.43 4.69
CA ILE A 52 -0.21 0.09 5.30
C ILE A 52 -0.07 -1.19 6.15
N ARG A 53 0.60 -2.23 5.63
CA ARG A 53 0.88 -3.47 6.39
C ARG A 53 1.70 -3.19 7.65
N ASN A 54 2.77 -2.42 7.53
CA ASN A 54 3.65 -2.08 8.65
C ASN A 54 2.87 -1.34 9.75
N TYR A 55 1.99 -0.41 9.37
CA TYR A 55 1.15 0.30 10.33
C TYR A 55 0.18 -0.64 11.05
N VAL A 56 -0.52 -1.51 10.30
CA VAL A 56 -1.45 -2.48 10.88
C VAL A 56 -0.71 -3.46 11.79
N GLU A 57 0.47 -3.95 11.39
CA GLU A 57 1.31 -4.82 12.22
C GLU A 57 1.69 -4.14 13.54
N THR A 58 2.11 -2.88 13.50
CA THR A 58 2.45 -2.10 14.70
C THR A 58 1.24 -1.87 15.60
N LEU A 59 0.07 -1.58 15.01
CA LEU A 59 -1.15 -1.29 15.78
C LEU A 59 -1.77 -2.54 16.41
N LYS A 60 -1.67 -3.69 15.72
CA LYS A 60 -2.38 -4.92 16.07
C LYS A 60 -1.48 -6.01 16.71
N GLU A 61 -0.17 -5.90 16.63
CA GLU A 61 0.80 -6.78 17.28
C GLU A 61 0.48 -8.28 17.14
N ASP A 62 0.18 -8.73 15.91
CA ASP A 62 -0.24 -10.11 15.60
C ASP A 62 -1.56 -10.56 16.28
N GLU A 63 -2.44 -9.61 16.67
CA GLU A 63 -3.80 -9.91 17.14
C GLU A 63 -4.51 -10.88 16.18
N LYS A 64 -5.26 -11.83 16.72
CA LYS A 64 -5.99 -12.83 15.93
C LYS A 64 -6.89 -12.17 14.89
N GLY A 65 -6.71 -12.56 13.62
CA GLY A 65 -7.44 -12.00 12.49
C GLY A 65 -6.80 -10.76 11.86
N TYR A 66 -5.72 -10.23 12.46
CA TYR A 66 -5.02 -9.03 11.96
C TYR A 66 -3.53 -9.26 11.67
N ARG A 67 -3.10 -10.50 11.65
CA ARG A 67 -1.72 -10.87 11.27
C ARG A 67 -1.42 -10.43 9.83
N ILE A 68 -0.15 -10.20 9.54
CA ILE A 68 0.34 -9.85 8.21
C ILE A 68 1.04 -11.05 7.59
N TYR A 69 0.58 -11.46 6.40
CA TYR A 69 1.14 -12.56 5.62
C TYR A 69 2.46 -12.17 4.94
N ILE A 70 2.47 -10.99 4.27
CA ILE A 70 3.66 -10.45 3.62
C ILE A 70 4.43 -9.60 4.63
N LYS A 71 5.19 -10.29 5.52
CA LYS A 71 5.95 -9.71 6.62
C LYS A 71 7.44 -9.74 6.32
N ASP A 72 8.19 -8.72 6.77
CA ASP A 72 9.64 -8.63 6.54
C ASP A 72 10.39 -9.75 7.27
N GLY A 73 11.38 -10.33 6.57
CA GLY A 73 12.21 -11.39 7.15
C GLY A 73 11.49 -12.72 7.41
N VAL A 74 10.20 -12.86 7.06
CA VAL A 74 9.43 -14.10 7.27
C VAL A 74 9.14 -14.78 5.93
N PRO A 75 9.61 -16.03 5.73
CA PRO A 75 9.27 -16.81 4.55
C PRO A 75 7.76 -17.11 4.47
N LEU A 76 7.14 -16.87 3.32
CA LEU A 76 5.69 -17.05 3.12
C LEU A 76 5.20 -18.48 3.43
N ASN A 77 6.00 -19.49 3.07
CA ASN A 77 5.67 -20.89 3.30
C ASN A 77 5.53 -21.27 4.80
N ARG A 78 6.06 -20.46 5.73
CA ARG A 78 5.86 -20.68 7.16
C ARG A 78 4.40 -20.51 7.54
N SER A 79 3.74 -19.45 7.07
CA SER A 79 2.31 -19.19 7.29
C SER A 79 1.43 -20.23 6.61
N ASP A 80 1.83 -20.65 5.40
CA ASP A 80 1.11 -21.70 4.66
C ASP A 80 1.19 -23.05 5.39
N ALA A 81 2.37 -23.41 5.91
CA ALA A 81 2.56 -24.65 6.69
C ALA A 81 1.77 -24.62 8.01
N GLU A 82 1.70 -23.45 8.66
CA GLU A 82 0.86 -23.27 9.85
C GLU A 82 -0.63 -23.52 9.56
N ALA A 83 -1.14 -22.98 8.44
CA ALA A 83 -2.51 -23.20 8.01
C ALA A 83 -2.82 -24.69 7.78
N ILE A 84 -1.95 -25.39 7.04
CA ILE A 84 -2.04 -26.82 6.78
C ILE A 84 -2.09 -27.61 8.10
N LYS A 85 -1.15 -27.32 9.01
CA LYS A 85 -1.07 -27.98 10.32
C LYS A 85 -2.29 -27.71 11.18
N THR A 86 -2.76 -26.47 11.24
CA THR A 86 -3.88 -26.06 12.10
C THR A 86 -5.19 -26.69 11.65
N LEU A 87 -5.37 -26.83 10.31
CA LEU A 87 -6.54 -27.49 9.74
C LEU A 87 -6.43 -29.01 9.67
N GLY A 88 -5.30 -29.60 10.10
CA GLY A 88 -5.08 -31.05 10.05
C GLY A 88 -5.04 -31.63 8.63
N ILE A 89 -4.57 -30.83 7.67
CA ILE A 89 -4.51 -31.21 6.25
C ILE A 89 -3.22 -31.97 5.98
N ASP A 90 -3.29 -32.99 5.10
CA ASP A 90 -2.12 -33.73 4.64
C ASP A 90 -1.14 -32.77 3.92
N PRO A 91 0.15 -32.78 4.26
CA PRO A 91 1.16 -31.98 3.58
C PRO A 91 1.28 -32.25 2.07
N ASP A 92 0.93 -33.45 1.61
CA ASP A 92 0.71 -33.70 0.19
C ASP A 92 -0.64 -33.12 -0.25
N LEU A 93 -0.60 -31.86 -0.64
CA LEU A 93 -1.80 -31.11 -1.04
C LEU A 93 -2.54 -31.72 -2.24
N LYS A 94 -1.85 -32.50 -3.09
CA LYS A 94 -2.53 -33.22 -4.20
C LYS A 94 -3.34 -34.38 -3.68
N ALA A 95 -2.80 -35.15 -2.74
CA ALA A 95 -3.51 -36.21 -2.07
C ALA A 95 -4.66 -35.65 -1.22
N ALA A 96 -4.42 -34.58 -0.47
CA ALA A 96 -5.42 -33.89 0.33
C ALA A 96 -6.60 -33.39 -0.50
N LYS A 97 -6.35 -32.78 -1.67
CA LYS A 97 -7.40 -32.32 -2.59
C LYS A 97 -8.25 -33.45 -3.15
N LYS A 98 -7.65 -34.62 -3.37
CA LYS A 98 -8.37 -35.81 -3.83
C LYS A 98 -9.27 -36.39 -2.73
N ALA A 99 -8.82 -36.29 -1.46
CA ALA A 99 -9.57 -36.77 -0.30
C ALA A 99 -10.68 -35.81 0.15
N ASP A 100 -10.44 -34.51 0.03
CA ASP A 100 -11.34 -33.41 0.44
C ASP A 100 -11.53 -32.40 -0.69
N PRO A 101 -12.65 -32.44 -1.44
CA PRO A 101 -12.94 -31.48 -2.50
C PRO A 101 -13.04 -30.02 -2.03
N ASP A 102 -13.36 -29.80 -0.74
CA ASP A 102 -13.58 -28.47 -0.15
C ASP A 102 -12.31 -27.85 0.44
N ILE A 103 -11.16 -28.52 0.29
CA ILE A 103 -9.88 -28.07 0.86
C ILE A 103 -9.48 -26.65 0.40
N ASP A 104 -9.78 -26.30 -0.85
CA ASP A 104 -9.52 -24.99 -1.41
C ASP A 104 -10.27 -23.89 -0.63
N ALA A 105 -11.53 -24.12 -0.31
CA ALA A 105 -12.36 -23.20 0.46
C ALA A 105 -11.85 -23.08 1.89
N LYS A 106 -11.59 -24.20 2.56
CA LYS A 106 -11.10 -24.23 3.95
C LYS A 106 -9.79 -23.48 4.14
N LEU A 107 -8.81 -23.69 3.24
CA LEU A 107 -7.53 -23.00 3.28
C LEU A 107 -7.67 -21.51 3.00
N ARG A 108 -8.42 -21.13 1.96
CA ARG A 108 -8.68 -19.72 1.64
C ARG A 108 -9.35 -19.01 2.83
N ASP A 109 -10.39 -19.62 3.40
CA ASP A 109 -11.15 -19.02 4.48
C ASP A 109 -10.28 -18.86 5.73
N TYR A 110 -9.46 -19.87 6.08
CA TYR A 110 -8.48 -19.76 7.15
C TYR A 110 -7.50 -18.61 6.92
N MET A 111 -6.94 -18.50 5.70
CA MET A 111 -5.97 -17.45 5.39
C MET A 111 -6.62 -16.06 5.42
N CYS A 112 -7.83 -15.91 4.90
CA CYS A 112 -8.56 -14.64 4.96
C CYS A 112 -8.98 -14.30 6.41
N GLU A 113 -9.33 -15.28 7.24
CA GLU A 113 -9.68 -15.05 8.64
C GLU A 113 -8.49 -14.56 9.48
N ASN A 114 -7.31 -15.10 9.24
CA ASN A 114 -6.15 -14.86 10.10
C ASN A 114 -5.23 -13.75 9.62
N TYR A 115 -5.25 -13.41 8.31
CA TYR A 115 -4.33 -12.44 7.72
C TYR A 115 -5.09 -11.25 7.12
N PHE A 116 -4.92 -10.09 7.76
CA PHE A 116 -5.56 -8.84 7.32
C PHE A 116 -5.20 -8.48 5.87
N ASP A 117 -3.94 -8.60 5.50
CA ASP A 117 -3.47 -8.19 4.18
C ASP A 117 -3.93 -9.14 3.06
N ILE A 118 -4.12 -10.43 3.32
CA ILE A 118 -4.78 -11.36 2.39
C ILE A 118 -6.24 -10.96 2.21
N ARG A 119 -6.95 -10.74 3.32
CA ARG A 119 -8.36 -10.34 3.31
C ARG A 119 -8.57 -9.00 2.61
N THR A 120 -7.60 -8.08 2.71
CA THR A 120 -7.66 -6.73 2.15
C THR A 120 -7.18 -6.68 0.70
N PHE A 121 -5.93 -7.07 0.45
CA PHE A 121 -5.26 -6.89 -0.85
C PHE A 121 -5.25 -8.14 -1.71
N GLY A 122 -5.51 -9.29 -1.12
CA GLY A 122 -5.27 -10.58 -1.73
C GLY A 122 -3.81 -11.00 -1.69
N ALA A 123 -3.55 -12.21 -2.14
CA ALA A 123 -2.19 -12.75 -2.23
C ALA A 123 -2.09 -13.88 -3.26
N VAL A 124 -0.86 -14.14 -3.70
CA VAL A 124 -0.48 -15.37 -4.38
C VAL A 124 0.30 -16.23 -3.38
N MET A 125 -0.34 -17.27 -2.86
CA MET A 125 0.22 -18.21 -1.88
C MET A 125 0.89 -19.35 -2.64
N THR A 126 2.20 -19.21 -2.89
CA THR A 126 2.96 -20.07 -3.82
C THR A 126 2.97 -21.55 -3.43
N THR A 127 2.92 -21.88 -2.14
CA THR A 127 2.85 -23.26 -1.65
C THR A 127 1.56 -23.93 -2.15
N PHE A 128 0.43 -23.25 -2.03
CA PHE A 128 -0.87 -23.78 -2.47
C PHE A 128 -0.96 -23.85 -4.01
N VAL A 129 -0.42 -22.84 -4.71
CA VAL A 129 -0.33 -22.85 -6.19
C VAL A 129 0.48 -24.05 -6.67
N LYS A 130 1.63 -24.35 -6.06
CA LYS A 130 2.44 -25.55 -6.39
C LYS A 130 1.69 -26.85 -6.09
N GLY A 131 0.83 -26.87 -5.08
CA GLY A 131 -0.08 -27.98 -4.77
C GLY A 131 -1.28 -28.09 -5.73
N ALA A 132 -1.36 -27.22 -6.76
CA ALA A 132 -2.48 -27.12 -7.70
C ALA A 132 -3.84 -26.79 -7.03
N LEU A 133 -3.80 -26.00 -5.96
CA LEU A 133 -4.98 -25.50 -5.26
C LEU A 133 -5.41 -24.13 -5.80
N ASN A 134 -6.69 -23.96 -6.09
CA ASN A 134 -7.25 -22.71 -6.60
C ASN A 134 -7.22 -21.58 -5.56
N CYS A 135 -7.27 -21.92 -4.27
CA CYS A 135 -7.14 -20.95 -3.16
C CYS A 135 -5.77 -20.26 -3.10
N GLY A 136 -4.77 -20.78 -3.82
CA GLY A 136 -3.44 -20.14 -3.88
C GLY A 136 -3.42 -18.76 -4.54
N GLN A 137 -4.52 -18.34 -5.18
CA GLN A 137 -4.70 -17.00 -5.75
C GLN A 137 -5.96 -16.36 -5.17
N VAL A 138 -5.79 -15.50 -4.16
CA VAL A 138 -6.88 -14.74 -3.57
C VAL A 138 -6.87 -13.32 -4.13
N ARG A 139 -7.96 -12.92 -4.78
CA ARG A 139 -8.18 -11.55 -5.23
C ARG A 139 -8.82 -10.75 -4.10
N GLY A 140 -8.07 -9.79 -3.54
CA GLY A 140 -8.57 -8.92 -2.49
C GLY A 140 -9.47 -7.80 -3.02
N PRO A 141 -10.38 -7.30 -2.17
CA PRO A 141 -11.30 -6.22 -2.52
C PRO A 141 -10.63 -4.86 -2.70
N VAL A 142 -9.48 -4.62 -2.05
CA VAL A 142 -8.79 -3.33 -2.08
C VAL A 142 -7.65 -3.37 -3.08
N GLN A 143 -7.68 -2.45 -4.05
CA GLN A 143 -6.62 -2.27 -5.03
C GLN A 143 -6.17 -0.81 -5.06
N LEU A 144 -4.86 -0.60 -5.26
CA LEU A 144 -4.24 0.71 -5.40
C LEU A 144 -3.57 0.79 -6.77
N SER A 145 -3.64 1.96 -7.41
CA SER A 145 -2.79 2.30 -8.55
C SER A 145 -1.42 2.77 -8.06
N PHE A 146 -0.46 2.89 -8.98
CA PHE A 146 0.76 3.64 -8.68
C PHE A 146 0.39 5.09 -8.36
N ALA A 147 1.08 5.67 -7.37
CA ALA A 147 1.00 7.10 -7.15
C ALA A 147 1.89 7.83 -8.15
N ARG A 148 1.41 8.98 -8.60
CA ARG A 148 2.13 9.90 -9.49
C ARG A 148 2.24 11.26 -8.83
N SER A 149 3.37 11.94 -8.96
CA SER A 149 3.51 13.31 -8.47
C SER A 149 2.60 14.26 -9.25
N VAL A 150 2.14 15.33 -8.59
CA VAL A 150 1.26 16.34 -9.21
C VAL A 150 2.02 17.20 -10.21
N ASP A 151 3.29 17.46 -9.92
CA ASP A 151 4.23 18.16 -10.81
C ASP A 151 5.42 17.25 -11.14
N PRO A 152 6.16 17.49 -12.24
CA PRO A 152 7.45 16.85 -12.48
C PRO A 152 8.41 17.05 -11.31
N ILE A 153 9.20 16.03 -10.99
CA ILE A 153 10.19 16.08 -9.91
C ILE A 153 11.60 16.22 -10.46
N VAL A 154 12.47 16.84 -9.66
CA VAL A 154 13.91 16.94 -9.96
C VAL A 154 14.66 16.30 -8.77
N PRO A 155 14.99 15.00 -8.85
CA PRO A 155 15.79 14.35 -7.82
C PRO A 155 17.18 14.95 -7.73
N GLN A 156 17.72 14.96 -6.51
CA GLN A 156 19.07 15.43 -6.24
C GLN A 156 19.90 14.30 -5.64
N GLU A 157 21.15 14.17 -6.09
CA GLU A 157 22.14 13.36 -5.41
C GLU A 157 22.85 14.23 -4.38
N VAL A 158 22.85 13.80 -3.13
CA VAL A 158 23.50 14.51 -2.01
C VAL A 158 24.56 13.60 -1.42
N THR A 159 25.80 14.09 -1.41
CA THR A 159 26.90 13.42 -0.71
C THR A 159 26.77 13.66 0.79
N ILE A 160 26.87 12.58 1.56
CA ILE A 160 26.87 12.60 3.03
C ILE A 160 28.19 12.06 3.54
N THR A 161 28.66 12.59 4.67
CA THR A 161 29.92 12.20 5.28
C THR A 161 29.66 11.59 6.65
N ARG A 162 30.22 10.41 6.88
CA ARG A 162 30.25 9.77 8.19
C ARG A 162 31.66 9.93 8.78
N VAL A 163 31.76 10.45 9.99
CA VAL A 163 33.05 10.65 10.66
C VAL A 163 33.69 9.34 11.17
N ALA A 164 32.89 8.29 11.36
CA ALA A 164 33.39 6.99 11.78
C ALA A 164 33.79 6.12 10.58
N ILE A 165 34.97 5.53 10.64
CA ILE A 165 35.51 4.60 9.65
C ILE A 165 35.03 3.18 9.97
N THR A 166 34.93 2.33 8.95
CA THR A 166 34.38 0.98 9.10
C THR A 166 35.39 -0.01 9.66
N THR A 167 36.67 0.08 9.26
CA THR A 167 37.73 -0.84 9.69
C THR A 167 38.99 -0.06 10.09
N GLU A 168 39.84 -0.66 10.96
CA GLU A 168 41.13 -0.09 11.35
C GLU A 168 42.04 0.13 10.13
N ALA A 169 42.06 -0.82 9.19
CA ALA A 169 42.84 -0.69 7.96
C ALA A 169 42.41 0.47 7.05
N ASP A 170 41.12 0.83 7.07
CA ASP A 170 40.61 2.01 6.37
C ASP A 170 40.97 3.31 7.11
N ALA A 171 41.00 3.29 8.44
CA ALA A 171 41.33 4.45 9.26
C ALA A 171 42.76 4.95 9.03
N GLU A 172 43.68 4.07 8.64
CA GLU A 172 45.06 4.44 8.24
C GLU A 172 45.11 5.23 6.92
N LYS A 173 44.09 5.10 6.08
CA LYS A 173 44.08 5.67 4.71
C LYS A 173 43.18 6.88 4.54
N LYS A 174 42.12 6.98 5.34
CA LYS A 174 41.09 8.03 5.24
C LYS A 174 40.52 8.38 6.61
N GLY A 175 40.19 9.66 6.81
CA GLY A 175 39.63 10.16 8.07
C GLY A 175 38.08 10.11 8.12
N THR A 176 37.42 9.90 7.00
CA THR A 176 35.95 9.93 6.88
C THR A 176 35.47 8.93 5.85
N GLU A 177 34.21 8.53 5.97
CA GLU A 177 33.52 7.70 4.96
C GLU A 177 32.46 8.55 4.27
N MET A 178 32.40 8.50 2.94
CA MET A 178 31.41 9.22 2.15
C MET A 178 30.37 8.25 1.59
N GLY A 179 29.12 8.67 1.62
CA GLY A 179 28.00 7.98 1.00
C GLY A 179 27.17 8.94 0.15
N ARG A 180 26.27 8.41 -0.66
CA ARG A 180 25.36 9.20 -1.49
C ARG A 180 23.92 8.89 -1.13
N LYS A 181 23.07 9.90 -1.18
CA LYS A 181 21.63 9.79 -1.06
C LYS A 181 20.96 10.46 -2.24
N HIS A 182 19.92 9.84 -2.75
CA HIS A 182 19.04 10.45 -3.73
C HIS A 182 17.77 10.93 -3.03
N ILE A 183 17.43 12.18 -3.17
CA ILE A 183 16.27 12.80 -2.53
C ILE A 183 15.42 13.56 -3.56
N VAL A 184 14.14 13.66 -3.27
CA VAL A 184 13.22 14.63 -3.85
C VAL A 184 13.13 15.79 -2.86
N PRO A 185 13.48 17.04 -3.24
CA PRO A 185 13.38 18.19 -2.35
C PRO A 185 11.98 18.41 -1.81
N TYR A 186 10.99 18.35 -2.71
CA TYR A 186 9.58 18.30 -2.37
C TYR A 186 8.77 17.72 -3.54
N ALA A 187 7.75 16.92 -3.24
CA ALA A 187 6.71 16.54 -4.19
C ALA A 187 5.42 16.15 -3.48
N LEU A 188 4.29 16.54 -4.06
CA LEU A 188 2.97 16.04 -3.71
C LEU A 188 2.60 14.92 -4.67
N TYR A 189 2.21 13.76 -4.13
CA TYR A 189 1.80 12.58 -4.87
C TYR A 189 0.31 12.33 -4.73
N ARG A 190 -0.29 11.82 -5.81
CA ARG A 190 -1.67 11.35 -5.86
C ARG A 190 -1.68 9.86 -6.19
N ALA A 191 -2.35 9.05 -5.37
CA ALA A 191 -2.67 7.66 -5.64
C ALA A 191 -4.18 7.48 -5.68
N GLU A 192 -4.65 6.54 -6.48
CA GLU A 192 -6.05 6.17 -6.61
C GLU A 192 -6.27 4.74 -6.14
N GLY A 193 -7.42 4.48 -5.55
CA GLY A 193 -7.73 3.16 -5.02
C GLY A 193 -9.20 2.81 -5.11
N TYR A 194 -9.46 1.52 -5.01
CA TYR A 194 -10.77 0.90 -5.22
C TYR A 194 -11.05 -0.09 -4.11
N VAL A 195 -12.30 -0.15 -3.64
CA VAL A 195 -12.76 -1.18 -2.69
C VAL A 195 -14.03 -1.83 -3.23
N SER A 196 -13.94 -3.11 -3.57
CA SER A 196 -15.03 -3.90 -4.14
C SER A 196 -15.82 -4.65 -3.07
N ALA A 197 -17.05 -4.21 -2.81
CA ALA A 197 -17.94 -4.93 -1.90
C ALA A 197 -18.28 -6.35 -2.41
N ASN A 198 -18.37 -6.54 -3.72
CA ASN A 198 -18.61 -7.85 -4.31
C ASN A 198 -17.49 -8.85 -4.00
N LEU A 199 -16.21 -8.43 -4.11
CA LEU A 199 -15.08 -9.29 -3.74
C LEU A 199 -15.01 -9.51 -2.22
N ALA A 200 -15.32 -8.50 -1.42
CA ALA A 200 -15.40 -8.61 0.03
C ALA A 200 -16.40 -9.71 0.43
N ARG A 201 -17.60 -9.65 -0.10
CA ARG A 201 -18.66 -10.60 0.21
C ARG A 201 -18.43 -12.02 -0.32
N LYS A 202 -17.93 -12.13 -1.57
CA LYS A 202 -17.79 -13.44 -2.26
C LYS A 202 -16.49 -14.16 -1.97
N THR A 203 -15.44 -13.45 -1.59
CA THR A 203 -14.09 -14.01 -1.60
C THR A 203 -13.39 -13.94 -0.26
N THR A 204 -13.35 -12.77 0.40
CA THR A 204 -12.41 -12.55 1.52
C THR A 204 -13.06 -12.30 2.87
N GLY A 205 -14.30 -11.86 2.90
CA GLY A 205 -14.97 -11.49 4.14
C GLY A 205 -14.53 -10.11 4.68
N PHE A 206 -13.89 -9.24 3.85
CA PHE A 206 -13.45 -7.91 4.26
C PHE A 206 -14.62 -7.07 4.81
N SER A 207 -14.51 -6.65 6.06
CA SER A 207 -15.60 -6.11 6.86
C SER A 207 -15.58 -4.59 7.00
N GLU A 208 -16.64 -4.02 7.60
CA GLU A 208 -16.69 -2.59 7.94
C GLU A 208 -15.60 -2.19 8.96
N ASP A 209 -15.20 -3.10 9.85
CA ASP A 209 -14.11 -2.84 10.81
C ASP A 209 -12.76 -2.88 10.12
N ASP A 210 -12.57 -3.79 9.14
CA ASP A 210 -11.39 -3.79 8.27
C ASP A 210 -11.30 -2.51 7.43
N LEU A 211 -12.43 -2.01 6.94
CA LEU A 211 -12.49 -0.76 6.17
C LEU A 211 -12.08 0.45 7.03
N LYS A 212 -12.58 0.53 8.28
CA LYS A 212 -12.17 1.57 9.23
C LYS A 212 -10.68 1.50 9.52
N LEU A 213 -10.17 0.28 9.76
CA LEU A 213 -8.73 0.05 9.98
C LEU A 213 -7.91 0.44 8.76
N LEU A 214 -8.38 0.13 7.54
CA LEU A 214 -7.72 0.54 6.29
C LEU A 214 -7.60 2.07 6.20
N TRP A 215 -8.68 2.82 6.47
CA TRP A 215 -8.64 4.29 6.45
C TRP A 215 -7.67 4.84 7.48
N THR A 216 -7.70 4.31 8.70
CA THR A 216 -6.76 4.68 9.75
C THR A 216 -5.32 4.37 9.35
N ALA A 217 -5.08 3.20 8.77
CA ALA A 217 -3.75 2.80 8.33
C ALA A 217 -3.24 3.67 7.17
N ILE A 218 -4.09 4.03 6.21
CA ILE A 218 -3.71 4.95 5.12
C ILE A 218 -3.32 6.32 5.69
N LEU A 219 -4.14 6.90 6.57
CA LEU A 219 -3.87 8.23 7.14
C LEU A 219 -2.55 8.27 7.93
N ASN A 220 -2.18 7.18 8.58
CA ASN A 220 -1.04 7.12 9.48
C ASN A 220 0.15 6.28 8.95
N MET A 221 0.13 5.82 7.70
CA MET A 221 1.12 4.86 7.17
C MET A 221 2.57 5.35 7.16
N PHE A 222 2.79 6.64 7.30
CA PHE A 222 4.14 7.23 7.36
C PHE A 222 4.59 7.57 8.79
N GLU A 223 3.67 7.60 9.78
CA GLU A 223 3.98 8.04 11.15
C GLU A 223 4.99 7.13 11.88
N ASN A 224 5.05 5.86 11.54
CA ASN A 224 6.01 4.89 12.08
C ASN A 224 7.04 4.41 11.03
N ASP A 225 7.15 5.08 9.87
CA ASP A 225 8.04 4.70 8.76
C ASP A 225 9.19 5.70 8.58
N HIS A 226 9.55 6.44 9.62
CA HIS A 226 10.60 7.45 9.56
C HIS A 226 11.98 6.83 9.35
N SER A 227 12.75 7.38 8.43
CA SER A 227 14.16 7.06 8.23
C SER A 227 14.88 8.19 7.54
N ALA A 228 16.21 8.21 7.68
CA ALA A 228 17.02 9.23 7.04
C ALA A 228 16.96 9.21 5.49
N ALA A 229 16.57 8.09 4.88
CA ALA A 229 16.37 8.00 3.44
C ALA A 229 15.00 8.51 2.99
N ARG A 230 13.96 8.39 3.84
CA ARG A 230 12.60 8.79 3.50
C ARG A 230 12.33 10.28 3.66
N GLY A 231 13.18 11.00 4.40
CA GLY A 231 12.93 12.40 4.73
C GLY A 231 11.67 12.57 5.58
N LYS A 232 10.90 13.60 5.30
CA LYS A 232 9.57 13.78 5.87
C LYS A 232 8.52 13.34 4.86
N MET A 233 7.69 12.41 5.22
CA MET A 233 6.52 11.97 4.44
C MET A 233 5.27 12.04 5.30
N ALA A 234 4.17 12.51 4.72
CA ALA A 234 2.88 12.56 5.41
C ALA A 234 1.72 12.38 4.42
N VAL A 235 0.68 11.69 4.85
CA VAL A 235 -0.61 11.76 4.15
C VAL A 235 -1.24 13.09 4.47
N ARG A 236 -1.61 13.83 3.43
CA ARG A 236 -2.20 15.16 3.54
C ARG A 236 -3.70 15.13 3.47
N GLU A 237 -4.23 14.20 2.69
CA GLU A 237 -5.66 14.05 2.52
C GLU A 237 -6.02 12.68 1.98
N LEU A 238 -7.14 12.13 2.47
CA LEU A 238 -7.78 10.94 1.94
C LEU A 238 -9.21 11.32 1.54
N ILE A 239 -9.49 11.31 0.24
CA ILE A 239 -10.80 11.65 -0.34
C ILE A 239 -11.50 10.33 -0.68
N VAL A 240 -12.61 10.03 -0.01
CA VAL A 240 -13.33 8.77 -0.13
C VAL A 240 -14.69 9.01 -0.78
N PHE A 241 -14.96 8.31 -1.87
CA PHE A 241 -16.26 8.24 -2.54
C PHE A 241 -16.94 6.93 -2.17
N LYS A 242 -18.08 7.04 -1.46
CA LYS A 242 -18.92 5.90 -1.13
C LYS A 242 -20.06 5.82 -2.11
N HIS A 243 -20.28 4.64 -2.69
CA HIS A 243 -21.45 4.33 -3.51
C HIS A 243 -22.58 3.74 -2.66
N ASP A 244 -23.81 3.97 -3.05
CA ASP A 244 -24.99 3.36 -2.39
C ASP A 244 -25.16 1.88 -2.78
N SER A 245 -24.48 1.42 -3.82
CA SER A 245 -24.58 0.04 -4.33
C SER A 245 -23.28 -0.76 -4.22
N GLU A 246 -23.41 -2.08 -4.25
CA GLU A 246 -22.30 -3.05 -4.24
C GLU A 246 -21.39 -2.92 -5.47
N LEU A 247 -21.98 -2.68 -6.64
CA LEU A 247 -21.23 -2.57 -7.90
C LEU A 247 -20.82 -1.15 -8.26
N GLY A 248 -21.33 -0.17 -7.54
CA GLY A 248 -21.09 1.25 -7.75
C GLY A 248 -22.17 1.93 -8.59
N ASN A 249 -22.31 3.24 -8.39
CA ASN A 249 -23.32 4.10 -9.04
C ASN A 249 -22.72 4.90 -10.19
N ALA A 250 -21.38 4.94 -10.29
CA ALA A 250 -20.67 5.63 -11.35
C ALA A 250 -19.32 4.95 -11.66
N PRO A 251 -18.78 5.13 -12.88
CA PRO A 251 -17.41 4.74 -13.19
C PRO A 251 -16.40 5.52 -12.34
N ALA A 252 -15.36 4.83 -11.82
CA ALA A 252 -14.37 5.41 -10.94
C ALA A 252 -13.64 6.63 -11.54
N TYR A 253 -13.31 6.58 -12.84
CA TYR A 253 -12.61 7.69 -13.49
C TYR A 253 -13.36 9.02 -13.38
N LYS A 254 -14.70 9.03 -13.43
CA LYS A 254 -15.50 10.25 -13.25
C LYS A 254 -15.35 10.85 -11.85
N LEU A 255 -15.17 9.99 -10.83
CA LEU A 255 -14.95 10.41 -9.46
C LEU A 255 -13.53 10.93 -9.28
N PHE A 256 -12.56 10.25 -9.90
CA PHE A 256 -11.18 10.73 -9.88
C PHE A 256 -11.00 12.04 -10.62
N ASP A 257 -11.66 12.22 -11.77
CA ASP A 257 -11.65 13.48 -12.53
C ASP A 257 -12.34 14.63 -11.77
N SER A 258 -13.25 14.32 -10.84
CA SER A 258 -13.87 15.34 -9.97
C SER A 258 -12.90 15.92 -8.94
N VAL A 259 -11.77 15.26 -8.68
CA VAL A 259 -10.73 15.73 -7.76
C VAL A 259 -9.64 16.43 -8.55
N THR A 260 -9.53 17.74 -8.39
CA THR A 260 -8.48 18.56 -9.03
C THR A 260 -7.44 18.96 -7.99
N VAL A 261 -6.17 18.77 -8.32
CA VAL A 261 -5.01 19.19 -7.52
C VAL A 261 -4.14 20.06 -8.40
N GLN A 262 -3.99 21.32 -8.05
CA GLN A 262 -3.26 22.29 -8.87
C GLN A 262 -2.32 23.13 -8.00
N ARG A 263 -1.10 23.34 -8.48
CA ARG A 263 -0.17 24.29 -7.86
C ARG A 263 -0.74 25.70 -8.00
N LYS A 264 -0.62 26.51 -6.96
CA LYS A 264 -1.05 27.92 -6.97
C LYS A 264 -0.26 28.74 -8.00
N PRO A 265 -0.91 29.68 -8.69
CA PRO A 265 -0.28 30.43 -9.79
C PRO A 265 0.94 31.28 -9.37
N ASP A 266 0.98 31.69 -8.10
CA ASP A 266 2.03 32.51 -7.51
C ASP A 266 3.21 31.70 -6.96
N VAL A 267 3.21 30.36 -7.15
CA VAL A 267 4.23 29.43 -6.66
C VAL A 267 5.05 28.88 -7.83
N ASP A 268 6.28 29.31 -7.98
CA ASP A 268 7.19 28.81 -9.02
C ASP A 268 7.66 27.37 -8.73
N ALA A 269 8.01 27.08 -7.48
CA ALA A 269 8.46 25.77 -7.04
C ALA A 269 7.82 25.41 -5.69
N ALA A 270 6.93 24.44 -5.68
CA ALA A 270 6.27 24.00 -4.47
C ALA A 270 7.24 23.40 -3.44
N ARG A 271 7.01 23.70 -2.17
CA ARG A 271 7.77 23.19 -1.01
C ARG A 271 6.87 22.72 0.13
N SER A 272 5.56 22.82 -0.06
CA SER A 272 4.55 22.47 0.94
C SER A 272 3.25 22.05 0.27
N HIS A 273 2.47 21.19 0.92
CA HIS A 273 1.09 20.91 0.52
C HIS A 273 0.24 22.20 0.42
N ARG A 274 0.55 23.22 1.21
CA ARG A 274 -0.13 24.52 1.18
C ARG A 274 0.05 25.30 -0.13
N ASP A 275 1.03 24.91 -0.95
CA ASP A 275 1.31 25.49 -2.25
C ASP A 275 0.35 24.98 -3.34
N TYR A 276 -0.52 24.03 -2.98
CA TYR A 276 -1.53 23.46 -3.86
C TYR A 276 -2.94 23.84 -3.41
N THR A 277 -3.84 23.85 -4.38
CA THR A 277 -5.29 23.90 -4.16
C THR A 277 -5.87 22.53 -4.51
N VAL A 278 -6.59 21.95 -3.57
CA VAL A 278 -7.31 20.67 -3.75
C VAL A 278 -8.80 20.94 -3.74
N THR A 279 -9.45 20.64 -4.85
CA THR A 279 -10.91 20.81 -4.99
C THR A 279 -11.57 19.49 -5.37
N VAL A 280 -12.80 19.31 -4.91
CA VAL A 280 -13.68 18.24 -5.36
C VAL A 280 -14.92 18.93 -5.97
N ALA A 281 -15.38 18.43 -7.11
CA ALA A 281 -16.55 19.02 -7.77
C ALA A 281 -17.77 19.01 -6.84
N ASP A 282 -18.51 20.10 -6.80
CA ASP A 282 -19.70 20.27 -5.95
C ASP A 282 -20.83 19.28 -6.29
N THR A 283 -20.91 18.87 -7.58
CA THR A 283 -21.91 17.93 -8.06
C THR A 283 -21.26 16.57 -8.35
N LEU A 284 -21.70 15.57 -7.61
CA LEU A 284 -21.30 14.18 -7.82
C LEU A 284 -22.41 13.38 -8.50
N PRO A 285 -22.09 12.23 -9.14
CA PRO A 285 -23.10 11.32 -9.66
C PRO A 285 -24.10 10.90 -8.57
N GLU A 286 -25.36 10.67 -8.97
CA GLU A 286 -26.40 10.17 -8.08
C GLU A 286 -26.00 8.85 -7.39
N GLY A 287 -26.30 8.73 -6.11
CA GLY A 287 -25.91 7.57 -5.29
C GLY A 287 -24.43 7.51 -4.93
N VAL A 288 -23.70 8.63 -5.07
CA VAL A 288 -22.30 8.75 -4.62
C VAL A 288 -22.18 9.89 -3.61
N THR A 289 -21.56 9.60 -2.48
CA THR A 289 -21.21 10.60 -1.46
C THR A 289 -19.70 10.72 -1.31
N CYS A 290 -19.19 11.92 -1.05
CA CYS A 290 -17.78 12.18 -0.83
C CYS A 290 -17.52 12.56 0.62
N LYS A 291 -16.43 12.01 1.18
CA LYS A 291 -15.92 12.40 2.50
C LYS A 291 -14.41 12.67 2.39
N ARG A 292 -13.98 13.81 2.93
CA ARG A 292 -12.55 14.15 3.06
C ARG A 292 -12.10 13.80 4.48
N LEU A 293 -11.00 13.07 4.59
CA LEU A 293 -10.39 12.65 5.85
C LEU A 293 -8.94 13.17 5.88
N SER A 294 -8.49 13.64 7.05
CA SER A 294 -7.15 14.19 7.28
C SER A 294 -6.69 13.86 8.70
#